data_661f77a669a6b5b8797f7ab233663063
#
_entry.id   661f77a669a6b5b8797f7ab233663063
#
_cell.length_a   1.000
_cell.length_b   1.000
_cell.length_c   1.000
_cell.angle_alpha   90.00
_cell.angle_beta   90.00
_cell.angle_gamma   90.00
#
_symmetry.space_group_name_H-M   'P 1'
#
loop_
_entity.id
_entity.type
_entity.pdbx_description
1 polymer ?
#
loop_
_entity_poly.entity_id
_entity_poly.type
_entity_poly.pdbx_seq_one_letter_code
_entity_poly.pdbx_strand_id
1 'polypeptide(L)'
;METPTTDEFARRISNAGLADRRDVDRALGEIGADATLEDVVTGMQRRGIITTLQTEKLLKGDRHGYFYGDYKVLYVIGAGTFARVYRASKGDEVFAVKVLRKRFRDEAKELEQFLREGRMGLRLRHPNIVSIIDVIPDVRNPFLVMEFVEGQTLRELVRLRGKLPADLALRLMGEIAAGLAHAASLGISHRDLKLSNVLISSDGKAKLVDFGLAALTDRKNPDQIADCPNARAIDYAALERGTGVRKDDPRSDVYFCGNMLYHMLAGQPALTETRDRLARLNISRFQEIRPLHELVPDVPGAANQVVQKAMEFNPDKRLQSAAALQAECRKALEILEKGPSERDNDGSAAGGHHDDDDVPTNEGEGYVVMLVESKANLQNAIRDRLKARGYRVLIIQDPGRALARFNPLDDPPADCVIFGCAELGTLALEAHNQFANDEHTRNIATILLADRKQARIISEAQRGENRRMLALPLKVRELRAALMQVLAGKQRRPPGTY
;
A
#
# COMPACT_ATOMS: atom_id res chain seq x y z
N MET A 1 -5.34 -4.25 38.78
CA MET A 1 -4.67 -5.57 38.63
C MET A 1 -3.23 -5.35 39.03
N GLU A 2 -2.70 -6.17 39.90
CA GLU A 2 -1.29 -6.10 40.28
C GLU A 2 -0.39 -6.46 39.09
N THR A 3 0.73 -5.75 38.99
CA THR A 3 1.75 -6.01 37.97
C THR A 3 2.38 -7.36 38.26
N PRO A 4 2.45 -8.30 37.31
CA PRO A 4 3.04 -9.61 37.56
C PRO A 4 4.53 -9.49 37.88
N THR A 5 5.04 -10.43 38.67
CA THR A 5 6.49 -10.57 38.82
C THR A 5 7.13 -11.10 37.53
N THR A 6 8.47 -10.98 37.40
CA THR A 6 9.24 -11.51 36.26
C THR A 6 8.98 -13.00 36.06
N ASP A 7 9.02 -13.80 37.16
CA ASP A 7 8.75 -15.23 37.10
C ASP A 7 7.33 -15.58 36.74
N GLU A 8 6.37 -14.79 37.21
CA GLU A 8 4.96 -14.98 36.86
C GLU A 8 4.73 -14.66 35.39
N PHE A 9 5.32 -13.58 34.87
CA PHE A 9 5.25 -13.22 33.48
C PHE A 9 5.84 -14.29 32.56
N ALA A 10 7.02 -14.83 32.92
CA ALA A 10 7.66 -15.92 32.20
C ALA A 10 6.81 -17.20 32.18
N ARG A 11 6.20 -17.55 33.32
CA ARG A 11 5.26 -18.68 33.41
C ARG A 11 4.03 -18.46 32.52
N ARG A 12 3.52 -17.23 32.45
CA ARG A 12 2.37 -16.90 31.57
C ARG A 12 2.70 -17.12 30.10
N ILE A 13 3.93 -16.81 29.64
CA ILE A 13 4.41 -17.07 28.26
C ILE A 13 4.29 -18.56 27.94
N SER A 14 4.88 -19.42 28.78
CA SER A 14 4.87 -20.87 28.56
C SER A 14 3.47 -21.47 28.71
N ASN A 15 2.68 -21.03 29.69
CA ASN A 15 1.31 -21.50 29.89
C ASN A 15 0.37 -21.08 28.75
N ALA A 16 0.65 -19.97 28.09
CA ALA A 16 -0.07 -19.53 26.88
C ALA A 16 0.36 -20.29 25.62
N GLY A 17 1.37 -21.17 25.69
CA GLY A 17 1.90 -21.90 24.54
C GLY A 17 2.66 -21.03 23.53
N LEU A 18 3.12 -19.84 23.96
CA LEU A 18 3.78 -18.89 23.06
C LEU A 18 5.24 -19.29 22.79
N ALA A 19 5.89 -19.91 23.78
CA ALA A 19 7.23 -20.46 23.64
C ALA A 19 7.41 -21.64 24.63
N ASP A 20 8.33 -22.54 24.31
CA ASP A 20 8.71 -23.63 25.19
C ASP A 20 9.38 -23.10 26.46
N ARG A 21 9.16 -23.78 27.58
CA ARG A 21 9.74 -23.41 28.87
C ARG A 21 11.25 -23.22 28.79
N ARG A 22 11.96 -24.11 28.08
CA ARG A 22 13.42 -24.08 27.91
C ARG A 22 13.88 -22.81 27.22
N ASP A 23 13.17 -22.36 26.20
CA ASP A 23 13.52 -21.13 25.45
C ASP A 23 13.27 -19.88 26.29
N VAL A 24 12.19 -19.87 27.08
CA VAL A 24 11.90 -18.79 28.02
C VAL A 24 12.97 -18.72 29.12
N ASP A 25 13.32 -19.86 29.74
CA ASP A 25 14.34 -19.92 30.79
C ASP A 25 15.74 -19.53 30.27
N ARG A 26 16.11 -19.95 29.05
CA ARG A 26 17.36 -19.52 28.37
C ARG A 26 17.36 -18.01 28.17
N ALA A 27 16.26 -17.43 27.63
CA ALA A 27 16.19 -16.00 27.43
C ALA A 27 16.27 -15.21 28.74
N LEU A 28 15.66 -15.68 29.82
CA LEU A 28 15.77 -15.07 31.15
C LEU A 28 17.23 -15.11 31.67
N GLY A 29 17.93 -16.24 31.51
CA GLY A 29 19.33 -16.36 31.91
C GLY A 29 20.25 -15.38 31.16
N GLU A 30 19.97 -15.11 29.88
CA GLU A 30 20.72 -14.15 29.07
C GLU A 30 20.39 -12.69 29.41
N ILE A 31 19.17 -12.40 29.89
CA ILE A 31 18.75 -11.06 30.30
C ILE A 31 19.35 -10.67 31.63
N GLY A 32 19.51 -11.63 32.55
CA GLY A 32 20.12 -11.45 33.86
C GLY A 32 19.16 -11.67 35.04
N ALA A 33 19.68 -12.15 36.17
CA ALA A 33 18.88 -12.50 37.34
C ALA A 33 18.24 -11.30 38.04
N ASP A 34 18.85 -10.11 37.95
CA ASP A 34 18.37 -8.87 38.58
C ASP A 34 17.55 -8.01 37.64
N ALA A 35 17.10 -8.57 36.47
CA ALA A 35 16.39 -7.86 35.46
C ALA A 35 14.97 -7.43 35.94
N THR A 36 14.61 -6.20 35.66
CA THR A 36 13.25 -5.73 35.90
C THR A 36 12.24 -6.39 34.95
N LEU A 37 10.97 -6.31 35.27
CA LEU A 37 9.91 -6.80 34.35
C LEU A 37 9.99 -6.12 32.98
N GLU A 38 10.34 -4.84 32.91
CA GLU A 38 10.51 -4.08 31.67
C GLU A 38 11.69 -4.62 30.85
N ASP A 39 12.80 -4.96 31.48
CA ASP A 39 13.97 -5.58 30.83
C ASP A 39 13.59 -6.95 30.26
N VAL A 40 12.86 -7.76 31.03
CA VAL A 40 12.36 -9.07 30.59
C VAL A 40 11.44 -8.95 29.40
N VAL A 41 10.43 -8.06 29.46
CA VAL A 41 9.51 -7.80 28.35
C VAL A 41 10.28 -7.39 27.09
N THR A 42 11.17 -6.41 27.21
CA THR A 42 11.97 -5.89 26.09
C THR A 42 12.89 -6.96 25.52
N GLY A 43 13.54 -7.73 26.41
CA GLY A 43 14.42 -8.84 26.04
C GLY A 43 13.69 -9.95 25.29
N MET A 44 12.49 -10.34 25.73
CA MET A 44 11.64 -11.35 25.08
C MET A 44 11.13 -10.87 23.70
N GLN A 45 10.76 -9.60 23.60
CA GLN A 45 10.32 -9.01 22.32
C GLN A 45 11.46 -8.91 21.30
N ARG A 46 12.64 -8.47 21.72
CA ARG A 46 13.83 -8.38 20.85
C ARG A 46 14.25 -9.74 20.28
N ARG A 47 14.07 -10.80 21.04
CA ARG A 47 14.34 -12.19 20.63
C ARG A 47 13.22 -12.80 19.79
N GLY A 48 12.10 -12.07 19.58
CA GLY A 48 10.95 -12.56 18.82
C GLY A 48 10.15 -13.66 19.53
N ILE A 49 10.37 -13.88 20.83
CA ILE A 49 9.63 -14.89 21.62
C ILE A 49 8.17 -14.48 21.77
N ILE A 50 7.93 -13.18 22.01
CA ILE A 50 6.60 -12.60 22.11
C ILE A 50 6.52 -11.29 21.33
N THR A 51 5.31 -10.94 20.90
CA THR A 51 5.02 -9.66 20.24
C THR A 51 4.44 -8.63 21.23
N THR A 52 4.38 -7.37 20.83
CA THR A 52 3.74 -6.30 21.64
C THR A 52 2.29 -6.63 22.00
N LEU A 53 1.49 -7.15 21.05
CA LEU A 53 0.12 -7.56 21.31
C LEU A 53 0.03 -8.69 22.37
N GLN A 54 0.92 -9.68 22.25
CA GLN A 54 0.98 -10.79 23.19
C GLN A 54 1.42 -10.30 24.58
N THR A 55 2.40 -9.38 24.63
CA THR A 55 2.84 -8.72 25.88
C THR A 55 1.69 -8.02 26.58
N GLU A 56 0.94 -7.18 25.87
CA GLU A 56 -0.23 -6.47 26.45
C GLU A 56 -1.24 -7.43 27.07
N LYS A 57 -1.51 -8.56 26.40
CA LYS A 57 -2.42 -9.60 26.88
C LYS A 57 -1.86 -10.32 28.11
N LEU A 58 -0.58 -10.68 28.08
CA LEU A 58 0.11 -11.36 29.21
C LEU A 58 0.12 -10.47 30.45
N LEU A 59 0.39 -9.18 30.31
CA LEU A 59 0.39 -8.21 31.42
C LEU A 59 -1.04 -8.04 32.00
N LYS A 60 -2.08 -8.05 31.16
CA LYS A 60 -3.49 -8.02 31.60
C LYS A 60 -3.97 -9.34 32.20
N GLY A 61 -3.18 -10.42 32.10
CA GLY A 61 -3.60 -11.74 32.57
C GLY A 61 -4.62 -12.43 31.68
N ASP A 62 -4.77 -12.02 30.43
CA ASP A 62 -5.64 -12.66 29.46
C ASP A 62 -5.22 -14.11 29.25
N ARG A 63 -6.17 -15.06 29.34
CA ARG A 63 -5.91 -16.49 29.15
C ARG A 63 -6.17 -16.97 27.72
N HIS A 64 -6.77 -16.13 26.87
CA HIS A 64 -7.23 -16.50 25.53
C HIS A 64 -6.87 -15.47 24.48
N GLY A 65 -6.97 -15.87 23.20
CA GLY A 65 -6.75 -15.01 22.05
C GLY A 65 -5.28 -14.87 21.66
N TYR A 66 -4.47 -15.85 22.05
CA TYR A 66 -3.11 -16.05 21.56
C TYR A 66 -3.06 -16.95 20.33
N PHE A 67 -4.08 -17.81 20.20
CA PHE A 67 -4.25 -18.73 19.08
C PHE A 67 -5.69 -18.74 18.61
N TYR A 68 -5.88 -18.99 17.32
CA TYR A 68 -7.11 -19.41 16.70
C TYR A 68 -6.83 -20.72 15.95
N GLY A 69 -7.33 -21.87 16.49
CA GLY A 69 -6.83 -23.18 16.06
C GLY A 69 -5.31 -23.24 16.24
N ASP A 70 -4.60 -23.68 15.20
CA ASP A 70 -3.13 -23.78 15.18
C ASP A 70 -2.42 -22.45 14.83
N TYR A 71 -3.17 -21.36 14.59
CA TYR A 71 -2.63 -20.09 14.15
C TYR A 71 -2.25 -19.20 15.35
N LYS A 72 -0.96 -19.00 15.58
CA LYS A 72 -0.41 -18.12 16.62
C LYS A 72 -0.62 -16.65 16.21
N VAL A 73 -1.38 -15.92 16.99
CA VAL A 73 -1.66 -14.49 16.77
C VAL A 73 -0.43 -13.65 17.04
N LEU A 74 -0.03 -12.84 16.07
CA LEU A 74 1.15 -11.95 16.16
C LEU A 74 0.74 -10.49 16.39
N TYR A 75 -0.10 -9.93 15.50
CA TYR A 75 -0.52 -8.52 15.51
C TYR A 75 -1.96 -8.36 15.03
N VAL A 76 -2.61 -7.28 15.44
CA VAL A 76 -3.86 -6.82 14.82
C VAL A 76 -3.50 -6.03 13.57
N ILE A 77 -4.02 -6.44 12.41
CA ILE A 77 -3.83 -5.75 11.13
C ILE A 77 -5.10 -5.07 10.62
N GLY A 78 -6.26 -5.40 11.19
CA GLY A 78 -7.53 -4.78 10.84
C GLY A 78 -8.56 -4.92 11.96
N ALA A 79 -9.35 -3.86 12.19
CA ALA A 79 -10.39 -3.83 13.22
C ALA A 79 -11.71 -3.29 12.63
N GLY A 80 -12.43 -4.14 11.89
CA GLY A 80 -13.74 -3.82 11.33
C GLY A 80 -14.87 -3.91 12.38
N THR A 81 -16.08 -3.56 11.96
CA THR A 81 -17.29 -3.62 12.80
C THR A 81 -17.63 -5.06 13.18
N PHE A 82 -17.61 -5.98 12.22
CA PHE A 82 -18.04 -7.38 12.38
C PHE A 82 -16.91 -8.32 12.77
N ALA A 83 -15.71 -8.09 12.25
CA ALA A 83 -14.57 -8.96 12.44
C ALA A 83 -13.32 -8.18 12.79
N ARG A 84 -12.35 -8.89 13.36
CA ARG A 84 -10.98 -8.41 13.58
C ARG A 84 -10.05 -9.29 12.77
N VAL A 85 -9.08 -8.67 12.11
CA VAL A 85 -8.09 -9.37 11.31
C VAL A 85 -6.74 -9.32 12.01
N TYR A 86 -6.11 -10.49 12.11
CA TYR A 86 -4.81 -10.65 12.73
C TYR A 86 -3.78 -11.14 11.71
N ARG A 87 -2.56 -10.67 11.82
CA ARG A 87 -1.41 -11.39 11.31
C ARG A 87 -1.15 -12.56 12.27
N ALA A 88 -1.05 -13.76 11.75
CA ALA A 88 -0.81 -14.97 12.53
C ALA A 88 0.19 -15.87 11.83
N SER A 89 0.84 -16.78 12.58
CA SER A 89 1.75 -17.78 12.02
C SER A 89 1.27 -19.19 12.32
N LYS A 90 1.60 -20.12 11.41
CA LYS A 90 1.50 -21.56 11.64
C LYS A 90 2.80 -22.19 11.14
N GLY A 91 3.65 -22.63 12.07
CA GLY A 91 5.06 -22.88 11.76
C GLY A 91 5.74 -21.61 11.28
N ASP A 92 6.47 -21.71 10.16
CA ASP A 92 7.21 -20.59 9.54
C ASP A 92 6.33 -19.77 8.57
N GLU A 93 5.13 -20.23 8.27
CA GLU A 93 4.23 -19.54 7.34
C GLU A 93 3.37 -18.49 8.05
N VAL A 94 3.10 -17.39 7.33
CA VAL A 94 2.33 -16.25 7.83
C VAL A 94 1.00 -16.14 7.09
N PHE A 95 -0.07 -15.89 7.86
CA PHE A 95 -1.44 -15.84 7.41
C PHE A 95 -2.16 -14.60 7.94
N ALA A 96 -3.23 -14.19 7.28
CA ALA A 96 -4.21 -13.28 7.82
C ALA A 96 -5.40 -14.10 8.37
N VAL A 97 -5.72 -13.90 9.65
CA VAL A 97 -6.83 -14.61 10.32
C VAL A 97 -7.92 -13.62 10.65
N LYS A 98 -9.07 -13.73 9.96
CA LYS A 98 -10.26 -12.88 10.15
C LYS A 98 -11.21 -13.56 11.12
N VAL A 99 -11.41 -13.00 12.31
CA VAL A 99 -12.18 -13.58 13.40
C VAL A 99 -13.45 -12.79 13.63
N LEU A 100 -14.61 -13.45 13.65
CA LEU A 100 -15.89 -12.83 13.95
C LEU A 100 -15.91 -12.32 15.40
N ARG A 101 -16.33 -11.06 15.62
CA ARG A 101 -16.37 -10.48 16.97
C ARG A 101 -17.44 -11.16 17.83
N LYS A 102 -17.18 -11.29 19.13
CA LYS A 102 -18.04 -11.97 20.11
C LYS A 102 -19.50 -11.55 20.01
N ARG A 103 -19.80 -10.26 19.91
CA ARG A 103 -21.17 -9.72 19.86
C ARG A 103 -22.01 -10.21 18.66
N PHE A 104 -21.38 -10.75 17.61
CA PHE A 104 -22.05 -11.26 16.40
C PHE A 104 -22.03 -12.79 16.31
N ARG A 105 -21.34 -13.49 17.21
CA ARG A 105 -21.25 -14.95 17.20
C ARG A 105 -22.54 -15.62 17.65
N ASP A 106 -23.24 -14.96 18.58
CA ASP A 106 -24.50 -15.44 19.15
C ASP A 106 -25.69 -15.15 18.21
N GLU A 107 -25.49 -14.37 17.16
CA GLU A 107 -26.48 -14.06 16.12
C GLU A 107 -26.34 -15.03 14.94
N ALA A 108 -27.20 -16.04 14.89
CA ALA A 108 -27.12 -17.12 13.88
C ALA A 108 -27.06 -16.60 12.45
N LYS A 109 -27.77 -15.52 12.14
CA LYS A 109 -27.76 -14.89 10.81
C LYS A 109 -26.38 -14.31 10.45
N GLU A 110 -25.74 -13.62 11.38
CA GLU A 110 -24.43 -12.99 11.15
C GLU A 110 -23.33 -14.04 11.04
N LEU A 111 -23.41 -15.08 11.88
CA LEU A 111 -22.50 -16.23 11.82
C LEU A 111 -22.61 -16.96 10.48
N GLU A 112 -23.85 -17.30 10.07
CA GLU A 112 -24.08 -17.99 8.80
C GLU A 112 -23.55 -17.19 7.62
N GLN A 113 -23.81 -15.89 7.63
CA GLN A 113 -23.32 -15.00 6.60
C GLN A 113 -21.79 -14.94 6.55
N PHE A 114 -21.11 -14.80 7.68
CA PHE A 114 -19.66 -14.81 7.77
C PHE A 114 -19.06 -16.10 7.19
N LEU A 115 -19.63 -17.25 7.55
CA LEU A 115 -19.18 -18.54 7.03
C LEU A 115 -19.50 -18.71 5.54
N ARG A 116 -20.65 -18.19 5.07
CA ARG A 116 -21.02 -18.19 3.65
C ARG A 116 -20.06 -17.35 2.81
N GLU A 117 -19.69 -16.14 3.28
CA GLU A 117 -18.66 -15.29 2.68
C GLU A 117 -17.35 -16.06 2.53
N GLY A 118 -16.91 -16.72 3.61
CA GLY A 118 -15.70 -17.55 3.57
C GLY A 118 -15.76 -18.65 2.52
N ARG A 119 -16.87 -19.42 2.48
CA ARG A 119 -17.05 -20.51 1.51
C ARG A 119 -17.09 -20.01 0.07
N MET A 120 -17.68 -18.85 -0.19
CA MET A 120 -17.66 -18.22 -1.51
C MET A 120 -16.23 -17.83 -1.89
N GLY A 121 -15.49 -17.23 -0.96
CA GLY A 121 -14.11 -16.80 -1.16
C GLY A 121 -13.13 -17.94 -1.41
N LEU A 122 -13.38 -19.17 -0.89
CA LEU A 122 -12.59 -20.37 -1.23
C LEU A 122 -12.56 -20.68 -2.73
N ARG A 123 -13.59 -20.25 -3.47
CA ARG A 123 -13.71 -20.45 -4.93
C ARG A 123 -12.95 -19.41 -5.73
N LEU A 124 -12.58 -18.27 -5.11
CA LEU A 124 -11.91 -17.16 -5.76
C LEU A 124 -10.40 -17.37 -5.74
N ARG A 125 -9.84 -17.80 -6.88
CA ARG A 125 -8.40 -18.02 -7.07
C ARG A 125 -7.90 -17.13 -8.20
N HIS A 126 -7.33 -15.97 -7.86
CA HIS A 126 -6.87 -15.00 -8.84
C HIS A 126 -5.74 -14.14 -8.25
N PRO A 127 -4.69 -13.75 -9.01
CA PRO A 127 -3.57 -12.96 -8.49
C PRO A 127 -3.99 -11.60 -7.89
N ASN A 128 -5.10 -11.03 -8.34
CA ASN A 128 -5.63 -9.76 -7.85
C ASN A 128 -6.79 -9.90 -6.84
N ILE A 129 -6.92 -11.09 -6.24
CA ILE A 129 -7.88 -11.35 -5.14
C ILE A 129 -7.11 -12.00 -4.00
N VAL A 130 -7.31 -11.54 -2.77
CA VAL A 130 -6.77 -12.20 -1.58
C VAL A 130 -7.44 -13.56 -1.41
N SER A 131 -6.63 -14.62 -1.43
CA SER A 131 -7.12 -15.99 -1.36
C SER A 131 -7.62 -16.32 0.04
N ILE A 132 -8.82 -16.86 0.18
CA ILE A 132 -9.25 -17.56 1.38
C ILE A 132 -8.72 -18.99 1.28
N ILE A 133 -7.99 -19.40 2.33
CA ILE A 133 -7.30 -20.70 2.40
C ILE A 133 -8.21 -21.69 3.11
N ASP A 134 -8.86 -21.26 4.20
CA ASP A 134 -9.70 -22.13 4.99
C ASP A 134 -10.81 -21.35 5.72
N VAL A 135 -11.89 -22.06 6.08
CA VAL A 135 -13.06 -21.56 6.81
C VAL A 135 -13.30 -22.44 8.01
N ILE A 136 -13.04 -21.94 9.20
CA ILE A 136 -13.13 -22.69 10.44
C ILE A 136 -14.42 -22.31 11.19
N PRO A 137 -15.44 -23.16 11.19
CA PRO A 137 -16.72 -22.91 11.87
C PRO A 137 -16.66 -23.27 13.36
N ASP A 138 -15.61 -22.84 14.06
CA ASP A 138 -15.48 -23.07 15.50
C ASP A 138 -16.66 -22.43 16.26
N VAL A 139 -17.29 -23.19 17.14
CA VAL A 139 -18.45 -22.73 17.92
C VAL A 139 -18.12 -21.52 18.80
N ARG A 140 -16.91 -21.46 19.33
CA ARG A 140 -16.47 -20.37 20.20
C ARG A 140 -15.90 -19.19 19.44
N ASN A 141 -15.14 -19.47 18.37
CA ASN A 141 -14.37 -18.47 17.63
C ASN A 141 -14.35 -18.80 16.13
N PRO A 142 -15.43 -18.59 15.41
CA PRO A 142 -15.43 -18.80 13.96
C PRO A 142 -14.46 -17.84 13.29
N PHE A 143 -13.61 -18.35 12.38
CA PHE A 143 -12.61 -17.55 11.70
C PHE A 143 -12.33 -18.04 10.28
N LEU A 144 -11.79 -17.13 9.46
CA LEU A 144 -11.32 -17.39 8.11
C LEU A 144 -9.80 -17.28 8.11
N VAL A 145 -9.14 -18.18 7.40
CA VAL A 145 -7.71 -18.13 7.14
C VAL A 145 -7.51 -17.64 5.71
N MET A 146 -6.69 -16.62 5.55
CA MET A 146 -6.42 -15.98 4.26
C MET A 146 -4.93 -15.85 4.03
N GLU A 147 -4.52 -15.69 2.77
CA GLU A 147 -3.13 -15.29 2.48
C GLU A 147 -2.82 -13.97 3.18
N PHE A 148 -1.62 -13.86 3.71
CA PHE A 148 -1.12 -12.60 4.24
C PHE A 148 -0.46 -11.81 3.10
N VAL A 149 -0.96 -10.63 2.84
CA VAL A 149 -0.39 -9.70 1.86
C VAL A 149 0.43 -8.66 2.60
N GLU A 150 1.73 -8.69 2.42
CA GLU A 150 2.61 -7.67 2.95
C GLU A 150 2.48 -6.40 2.10
N GLY A 151 2.09 -5.30 2.74
CA GLY A 151 1.83 -4.03 2.04
C GLY A 151 0.90 -3.11 2.81
N GLN A 152 0.15 -2.30 2.08
CA GLN A 152 -0.78 -1.32 2.66
C GLN A 152 -2.10 -1.29 1.87
N THR A 153 -3.14 -0.68 2.43
CA THR A 153 -4.38 -0.46 1.70
C THR A 153 -4.19 0.63 0.63
N LEU A 154 -4.95 0.55 -0.46
CA LEU A 154 -4.98 1.60 -1.48
C LEU A 154 -5.44 2.95 -0.89
N ARG A 155 -6.28 2.92 0.15
CA ARG A 155 -6.67 4.12 0.91
C ARG A 155 -5.47 4.79 1.58
N GLU A 156 -4.61 4.02 2.21
CA GLU A 156 -3.39 4.53 2.85
C GLU A 156 -2.42 5.06 1.80
N LEU A 157 -2.26 4.36 0.69
CA LEU A 157 -1.42 4.80 -0.42
C LEU A 157 -1.88 6.16 -0.98
N VAL A 158 -3.19 6.33 -1.24
CA VAL A 158 -3.76 7.60 -1.72
C VAL A 158 -3.62 8.68 -0.65
N ARG A 159 -3.91 8.38 0.62
CA ARG A 159 -3.74 9.35 1.73
C ARG A 159 -2.31 9.86 1.87
N LEU A 160 -1.33 8.98 1.70
CA LEU A 160 0.10 9.32 1.81
C LEU A 160 0.62 10.11 0.61
N ARG A 161 0.11 9.81 -0.60
CA ARG A 161 0.57 10.44 -1.84
C ARG A 161 -0.26 11.64 -2.29
N GLY A 162 -1.43 11.84 -1.70
CA GLY A 162 -2.45 12.79 -2.14
C GLY A 162 -3.17 12.23 -3.38
N LYS A 163 -2.67 12.53 -4.58
CA LYS A 163 -3.15 11.94 -5.85
C LYS A 163 -2.11 10.97 -6.43
N LEU A 164 -2.56 9.98 -7.19
CA LEU A 164 -1.69 9.04 -7.88
C LEU A 164 -1.44 9.51 -9.33
N PRO A 165 -0.25 9.24 -9.90
CA PRO A 165 -0.01 9.38 -11.33
C PRO A 165 -1.01 8.55 -12.15
N ALA A 166 -1.39 9.04 -13.33
CA ALA A 166 -2.45 8.43 -14.14
C ALA A 166 -2.11 7.00 -14.59
N ASP A 167 -0.86 6.75 -14.96
CA ASP A 167 -0.33 5.43 -15.32
C ASP A 167 -0.49 4.43 -14.17
N LEU A 168 -0.05 4.81 -12.98
CA LEU A 168 -0.19 3.98 -11.77
C LEU A 168 -1.67 3.73 -11.43
N ALA A 169 -2.51 4.75 -11.46
CA ALA A 169 -3.94 4.64 -11.16
C ALA A 169 -4.66 3.72 -12.14
N LEU A 170 -4.38 3.84 -13.45
CA LEU A 170 -4.95 2.99 -14.48
C LEU A 170 -4.46 1.54 -14.39
N ARG A 171 -3.16 1.33 -14.11
CA ARG A 171 -2.61 -0.01 -13.89
C ARG A 171 -3.28 -0.71 -12.72
N LEU A 172 -3.34 -0.06 -11.56
CA LEU A 172 -4.01 -0.60 -10.37
C LEU A 172 -5.50 -0.86 -10.62
N MET A 173 -6.19 0.04 -11.33
CA MET A 173 -7.59 -0.16 -11.69
C MET A 173 -7.77 -1.33 -12.65
N GLY A 174 -6.88 -1.53 -13.61
CA GLY A 174 -6.87 -2.68 -14.50
C GLY A 174 -6.71 -4.02 -13.76
N GLU A 175 -5.84 -4.06 -12.74
CA GLU A 175 -5.65 -5.21 -11.86
C GLU A 175 -6.89 -5.49 -10.99
N ILE A 176 -7.50 -4.45 -10.41
CA ILE A 176 -8.77 -4.54 -9.67
C ILE A 176 -9.87 -5.09 -10.58
N ALA A 177 -10.00 -4.54 -11.78
CA ALA A 177 -11.00 -4.97 -12.76
C ALA A 177 -10.78 -6.43 -13.21
N ALA A 178 -9.54 -6.90 -13.31
CA ALA A 178 -9.24 -8.30 -13.60
C ALA A 178 -9.76 -9.24 -12.50
N GLY A 179 -9.53 -8.91 -11.23
CA GLY A 179 -10.07 -9.66 -10.10
C GLY A 179 -11.60 -9.69 -10.09
N LEU A 180 -12.24 -8.56 -10.36
CA LEU A 180 -13.70 -8.46 -10.44
C LEU A 180 -14.27 -9.25 -11.63
N ALA A 181 -13.61 -9.23 -12.78
CA ALA A 181 -14.02 -10.03 -13.96
C ALA A 181 -13.97 -11.53 -13.67
N HIS A 182 -12.93 -11.97 -12.95
CA HIS A 182 -12.85 -13.36 -12.49
C HIS A 182 -14.00 -13.70 -11.53
N ALA A 183 -14.28 -12.87 -10.53
CA ALA A 183 -15.38 -13.09 -9.59
C ALA A 183 -16.74 -13.13 -10.31
N ALA A 184 -16.97 -12.21 -11.25
CA ALA A 184 -18.19 -12.14 -12.05
C ALA A 184 -18.40 -13.39 -12.92
N SER A 185 -17.33 -14.01 -13.46
CA SER A 185 -17.41 -15.28 -14.21
C SER A 185 -17.91 -16.46 -13.36
N LEU A 186 -17.77 -16.35 -12.03
CA LEU A 186 -18.29 -17.31 -11.05
C LEU A 186 -19.65 -16.88 -10.44
N GLY A 187 -20.27 -15.81 -10.97
CA GLY A 187 -21.54 -15.27 -10.50
C GLY A 187 -21.42 -14.51 -9.16
N ILE A 188 -20.23 -14.01 -8.82
CA ILE A 188 -19.96 -13.31 -7.56
C ILE A 188 -19.72 -11.83 -7.84
N SER A 189 -20.53 -10.94 -7.24
CA SER A 189 -20.33 -9.48 -7.21
C SER A 189 -19.64 -9.08 -5.91
N HIS A 190 -18.88 -7.97 -5.92
CA HIS A 190 -18.15 -7.51 -4.73
C HIS A 190 -19.04 -6.71 -3.77
N ARG A 191 -19.72 -5.69 -4.27
CA ARG A 191 -20.72 -4.83 -3.57
C ARG A 191 -20.22 -4.03 -2.35
N ASP A 192 -18.92 -4.01 -2.08
CA ASP A 192 -18.29 -3.15 -1.07
C ASP A 192 -16.98 -2.55 -1.59
N LEU A 193 -16.99 -2.11 -2.87
CA LEU A 193 -15.80 -1.52 -3.48
C LEU A 193 -15.48 -0.16 -2.87
N LYS A 194 -14.29 -0.08 -2.29
CA LYS A 194 -13.70 1.13 -1.69
C LYS A 194 -12.19 0.95 -1.58
N LEU A 195 -11.45 2.05 -1.49
CA LEU A 195 -9.99 2.01 -1.43
C LEU A 195 -9.43 1.19 -0.25
N SER A 196 -10.17 1.07 0.85
CA SER A 196 -9.75 0.23 2.00
C SER A 196 -9.91 -1.27 1.78
N ASN A 197 -10.66 -1.68 0.74
CA ASN A 197 -10.86 -3.09 0.39
C ASN A 197 -9.97 -3.52 -0.78
N VAL A 198 -8.90 -2.77 -1.03
CA VAL A 198 -7.82 -3.11 -1.96
C VAL A 198 -6.50 -3.02 -1.21
N LEU A 199 -5.74 -4.09 -1.19
CA LEU A 199 -4.37 -4.11 -0.70
C LEU A 199 -3.41 -3.88 -1.87
N ILE A 200 -2.37 -3.11 -1.61
CA ILE A 200 -1.24 -2.96 -2.52
C ILE A 200 -0.07 -3.69 -1.88
N SER A 201 0.34 -4.78 -2.50
CA SER A 201 1.44 -5.61 -2.02
C SER A 201 2.80 -4.92 -2.16
N SER A 202 3.81 -5.45 -1.52
CA SER A 202 5.18 -4.91 -1.56
C SER A 202 5.78 -4.86 -2.98
N ASP A 203 5.33 -5.75 -3.89
CA ASP A 203 5.67 -5.75 -5.31
C ASP A 203 4.78 -4.81 -6.16
N GLY A 204 3.90 -4.03 -5.51
CA GLY A 204 3.08 -2.99 -6.14
C GLY A 204 1.83 -3.49 -6.86
N LYS A 205 1.37 -4.71 -6.60
CA LYS A 205 0.16 -5.29 -7.20
C LYS A 205 -1.07 -5.04 -6.33
N ALA A 206 -2.21 -4.80 -6.99
CA ALA A 206 -3.48 -4.65 -6.30
C ALA A 206 -4.14 -6.02 -6.07
N LYS A 207 -4.65 -6.23 -4.85
CA LYS A 207 -5.43 -7.41 -4.46
C LYS A 207 -6.71 -6.99 -3.74
N LEU A 208 -7.85 -7.47 -4.23
CA LEU A 208 -9.16 -7.25 -3.63
C LEU A 208 -9.33 -8.09 -2.36
N VAL A 209 -9.95 -7.52 -1.33
CA VAL A 209 -10.34 -8.21 -0.10
C VAL A 209 -11.85 -8.08 0.14
N ASP A 210 -12.38 -8.94 1.00
CA ASP A 210 -13.75 -8.84 1.53
C ASP A 210 -14.85 -8.93 0.45
N PHE A 211 -14.82 -9.99 -0.37
CA PHE A 211 -15.94 -10.37 -1.22
C PHE A 211 -17.06 -10.94 -0.35
N GLY A 212 -18.23 -10.33 -0.37
CA GLY A 212 -19.38 -10.98 0.20
C GLY A 212 -20.23 -10.23 1.23
N LEU A 213 -19.93 -8.97 1.55
CA LEU A 213 -20.88 -8.13 2.30
C LEU A 213 -22.18 -7.84 1.49
N ALA A 214 -22.23 -8.32 0.27
CA ALA A 214 -23.34 -8.24 -0.65
C ALA A 214 -24.63 -8.89 -0.16
N ALA A 215 -24.56 -9.90 0.68
CA ALA A 215 -25.76 -10.62 1.16
C ALA A 215 -26.53 -9.92 2.28
N LEU A 216 -26.00 -8.80 2.85
CA LEU A 216 -26.65 -8.08 3.96
C LEU A 216 -27.88 -7.26 3.54
N THR A 217 -28.11 -7.04 2.26
CA THR A 217 -29.17 -6.14 1.82
C THR A 217 -30.37 -6.85 1.19
N ASP A 218 -30.88 -7.88 1.83
CA ASP A 218 -32.20 -8.43 1.47
C ASP A 218 -33.38 -7.56 1.95
N ARG A 219 -33.09 -6.30 2.28
CA ARG A 219 -34.04 -5.34 2.80
C ARG A 219 -34.70 -4.60 1.63
N LYS A 220 -35.97 -4.88 1.40
CA LYS A 220 -36.77 -4.24 0.32
C LYS A 220 -37.21 -2.81 0.65
N ASN A 221 -37.17 -2.42 1.94
CA ASN A 221 -37.63 -1.11 2.40
C ASN A 221 -36.46 -0.12 2.54
N PRO A 222 -36.56 1.15 2.03
CA PRO A 222 -35.54 2.18 2.19
C PRO A 222 -35.06 2.40 3.65
N ASP A 223 -36.00 2.39 4.60
CA ASP A 223 -35.67 2.57 6.02
C ASP A 223 -34.81 1.43 6.55
N GLN A 224 -35.09 0.19 6.14
CA GLN A 224 -34.29 -0.98 6.49
C GLN A 224 -32.90 -0.95 5.82
N ILE A 225 -32.78 -0.35 4.65
CA ILE A 225 -31.49 -0.13 3.98
C ILE A 225 -30.69 0.93 4.73
N ALA A 226 -31.33 2.02 5.17
CA ALA A 226 -30.70 3.07 5.97
C ALA A 226 -30.15 2.54 7.30
N ASP A 227 -30.78 1.53 7.88
CA ASP A 227 -30.32 0.86 9.11
C ASP A 227 -29.13 -0.08 8.90
N CYS A 228 -28.71 -0.30 7.65
CA CYS A 228 -27.54 -1.13 7.36
C CYS A 228 -26.29 -0.51 7.97
N PRO A 229 -25.49 -1.27 8.76
CA PRO A 229 -24.27 -0.75 9.37
C PRO A 229 -23.15 -0.47 8.35
N ASN A 230 -23.28 -1.00 7.13
CA ASN A 230 -22.33 -0.76 6.05
C ASN A 230 -22.78 0.40 5.17
N ALA A 231 -22.12 1.54 5.32
CA ALA A 231 -22.39 2.75 4.54
C ALA A 231 -22.26 2.54 3.01
N ARG A 232 -21.35 1.68 2.55
CA ARG A 232 -21.18 1.38 1.12
C ARG A 232 -22.34 0.57 0.56
N ALA A 233 -22.90 -0.35 1.34
CA ALA A 233 -24.11 -1.08 0.94
C ALA A 233 -25.31 -0.12 0.69
N ILE A 234 -25.41 0.96 1.45
CA ILE A 234 -26.41 2.02 1.24
C ILE A 234 -26.15 2.74 -0.07
N ASP A 235 -24.90 3.10 -0.37
CA ASP A 235 -24.54 3.77 -1.65
C ASP A 235 -24.89 2.87 -2.85
N TYR A 236 -24.59 1.55 -2.78
CA TYR A 236 -24.99 0.59 -3.84
C TYR A 236 -26.50 0.53 -4.03
N ALA A 237 -27.24 0.37 -2.94
CA ALA A 237 -28.70 0.32 -3.01
C ALA A 237 -29.31 1.62 -3.57
N ALA A 238 -28.72 2.78 -3.25
CA ALA A 238 -29.15 4.06 -3.79
C ALA A 238 -28.89 4.17 -5.30
N LEU A 239 -27.71 3.74 -5.77
CA LEU A 239 -27.37 3.71 -7.19
C LEU A 239 -28.32 2.78 -7.97
N GLU A 240 -28.48 1.53 -7.48
CA GLU A 240 -29.32 0.51 -8.12
C GLU A 240 -30.78 0.98 -8.22
N ARG A 241 -31.33 1.60 -7.15
CA ARG A 241 -32.66 2.18 -7.15
C ARG A 241 -32.77 3.36 -8.12
N GLY A 242 -31.78 4.26 -8.13
CA GLY A 242 -31.77 5.44 -8.99
C GLY A 242 -31.65 5.11 -10.49
N THR A 243 -31.00 4.00 -10.80
CA THR A 243 -30.76 3.53 -12.18
C THR A 243 -31.74 2.45 -12.64
N GLY A 244 -32.58 1.91 -11.73
CA GLY A 244 -33.56 0.87 -12.04
C GLY A 244 -32.96 -0.52 -12.33
N VAL A 245 -31.65 -0.72 -12.08
CA VAL A 245 -31.01 -2.03 -12.28
C VAL A 245 -31.32 -2.96 -11.12
N ARG A 246 -31.21 -4.26 -11.39
CA ARG A 246 -31.38 -5.29 -10.36
C ARG A 246 -30.28 -5.18 -9.30
N LYS A 247 -30.58 -5.59 -8.10
CA LYS A 247 -29.60 -5.92 -7.09
C LYS A 247 -28.63 -6.96 -7.70
N ASP A 248 -27.35 -6.81 -7.46
CA ASP A 248 -26.27 -7.65 -8.01
C ASP A 248 -25.93 -7.41 -9.50
N ASP A 249 -26.40 -6.30 -10.07
CA ASP A 249 -25.97 -5.91 -11.41
C ASP A 249 -24.46 -5.62 -11.41
N PRO A 250 -23.66 -6.32 -12.24
CA PRO A 250 -22.19 -6.13 -12.27
C PRO A 250 -21.78 -4.71 -12.70
N ARG A 251 -22.68 -3.97 -13.34
CA ARG A 251 -22.44 -2.57 -13.71
C ARG A 251 -22.43 -1.63 -12.51
N SER A 252 -22.99 -2.05 -11.36
CA SER A 252 -22.85 -1.31 -10.09
C SER A 252 -21.41 -1.35 -9.60
N ASP A 253 -20.74 -2.51 -9.64
CA ASP A 253 -19.31 -2.62 -9.30
C ASP A 253 -18.44 -1.76 -10.24
N VAL A 254 -18.76 -1.70 -11.54
CA VAL A 254 -18.06 -0.84 -12.50
C VAL A 254 -18.17 0.64 -12.12
N TYR A 255 -19.35 1.10 -11.70
CA TYR A 255 -19.54 2.48 -11.25
C TYR A 255 -18.64 2.80 -10.05
N PHE A 256 -18.60 1.92 -9.07
CA PHE A 256 -17.77 2.13 -7.88
C PHE A 256 -16.25 1.96 -8.16
N CYS A 257 -15.86 1.19 -9.16
CA CYS A 257 -14.50 1.21 -9.70
C CYS A 257 -14.14 2.58 -10.29
N GLY A 258 -15.05 3.16 -11.09
CA GLY A 258 -14.90 4.53 -11.59
C GLY A 258 -14.72 5.55 -10.46
N ASN A 259 -15.52 5.42 -9.39
CA ASN A 259 -15.42 6.25 -8.19
C ASN A 259 -14.06 6.13 -7.50
N MET A 260 -13.52 4.90 -7.44
CA MET A 260 -12.18 4.65 -6.89
C MET A 260 -11.09 5.23 -7.79
N LEU A 261 -11.21 5.10 -9.11
CA LEU A 261 -10.27 5.67 -10.08
C LEU A 261 -10.27 7.21 -10.00
N TYR A 262 -11.47 7.81 -9.93
CA TYR A 262 -11.61 9.25 -9.69
C TYR A 262 -10.86 9.66 -8.42
N HIS A 263 -11.07 8.94 -7.29
CA HIS A 263 -10.41 9.25 -6.03
C HIS A 263 -8.89 9.10 -6.11
N MET A 264 -8.38 8.09 -6.81
CA MET A 264 -6.93 7.93 -7.03
C MET A 264 -6.33 9.12 -7.79
N LEU A 265 -7.02 9.61 -8.82
CA LEU A 265 -6.55 10.71 -9.68
C LEU A 265 -6.75 12.08 -9.06
N ALA A 266 -7.87 12.30 -8.35
CA ALA A 266 -8.21 13.58 -7.73
C ALA A 266 -7.62 13.76 -6.32
N GLY A 267 -7.25 12.66 -5.62
CA GLY A 267 -6.87 12.68 -4.21
C GLY A 267 -8.04 12.84 -3.23
N GLN A 268 -9.26 12.96 -3.75
CA GLN A 268 -10.49 13.11 -2.96
C GLN A 268 -11.64 12.32 -3.59
N PRO A 269 -12.60 11.85 -2.77
CA PRO A 269 -13.70 11.04 -3.26
C PRO A 269 -14.65 11.83 -4.18
N ALA A 270 -15.19 11.17 -5.21
CA ALA A 270 -16.19 11.77 -6.11
C ALA A 270 -17.53 11.99 -5.39
N LEU A 271 -17.94 11.03 -4.54
CA LEU A 271 -19.14 11.14 -3.73
C LEU A 271 -18.80 11.73 -2.37
N THR A 272 -19.43 12.82 -2.00
CA THR A 272 -19.25 13.45 -0.67
C THR A 272 -19.53 12.43 0.44
N GLU A 273 -18.56 12.23 1.32
CA GLU A 273 -18.72 11.37 2.48
C GLU A 273 -19.66 12.03 3.50
N THR A 274 -20.71 11.33 3.88
CA THR A 274 -21.65 11.74 4.93
C THR A 274 -21.88 10.61 5.90
N ARG A 275 -22.06 10.95 7.19
CA ARG A 275 -22.50 10.02 8.23
C ARG A 275 -24.01 9.84 8.26
N ASP A 276 -24.74 10.79 7.66
CA ASP A 276 -26.20 10.70 7.52
C ASP A 276 -26.54 9.63 6.50
N ARG A 277 -27.17 8.58 7.00
CA ARG A 277 -27.58 7.40 6.21
C ARG A 277 -28.69 7.72 5.22
N LEU A 278 -29.63 8.61 5.58
CA LEU A 278 -30.68 9.04 4.68
C LEU A 278 -30.16 9.91 3.55
N ALA A 279 -29.22 10.81 3.86
CA ALA A 279 -28.53 11.59 2.84
C ALA A 279 -27.77 10.70 1.83
N ARG A 280 -27.28 9.53 2.25
CA ARG A 280 -26.65 8.55 1.33
C ARG A 280 -27.64 7.95 0.32
N LEU A 281 -28.91 7.87 0.64
CA LEU A 281 -29.95 7.37 -0.26
C LEU A 281 -30.37 8.40 -1.32
N ASN A 282 -29.90 9.64 -1.23
CA ASN A 282 -30.21 10.68 -2.22
C ASN A 282 -29.50 10.39 -3.54
N ILE A 283 -30.29 10.26 -4.61
CA ILE A 283 -29.83 9.93 -5.97
C ILE A 283 -29.06 11.10 -6.58
N SER A 284 -29.38 12.36 -6.24
CA SER A 284 -28.71 13.54 -6.81
C SER A 284 -27.19 13.54 -6.53
N ARG A 285 -26.72 12.89 -5.46
CA ARG A 285 -25.29 12.71 -5.17
C ARG A 285 -24.50 12.05 -6.31
N PHE A 286 -25.16 11.20 -7.09
CA PHE A 286 -24.54 10.52 -8.23
C PHE A 286 -24.56 11.36 -9.51
N GLN A 287 -25.36 12.41 -9.57
CA GLN A 287 -25.51 13.33 -10.70
C GLN A 287 -24.71 14.62 -10.51
N GLU A 288 -24.50 15.04 -9.27
CA GLU A 288 -23.83 16.30 -8.90
C GLU A 288 -22.31 16.11 -8.67
N ILE A 289 -21.71 15.10 -9.30
CA ILE A 289 -20.27 14.86 -9.19
C ILE A 289 -19.52 15.89 -10.02
N ARG A 290 -18.59 16.59 -9.39
CA ARG A 290 -17.71 17.52 -10.07
C ARG A 290 -16.86 16.80 -11.12
N PRO A 291 -16.83 17.24 -12.38
CA PRO A 291 -16.00 16.63 -13.42
C PRO A 291 -14.53 16.57 -13.03
N LEU A 292 -13.86 15.44 -13.29
CA LEU A 292 -12.47 15.22 -12.87
C LEU A 292 -11.51 16.27 -13.46
N HIS A 293 -11.69 16.66 -14.72
CA HIS A 293 -10.84 17.64 -15.39
C HIS A 293 -10.91 19.05 -14.78
N GLU A 294 -11.99 19.39 -14.06
CA GLU A 294 -12.07 20.66 -13.31
C GLU A 294 -11.26 20.66 -12.03
N LEU A 295 -11.06 19.48 -11.41
CA LEU A 295 -10.24 19.32 -10.20
C LEU A 295 -8.77 19.06 -10.52
N VAL A 296 -8.53 18.41 -11.65
CA VAL A 296 -7.22 18.00 -12.12
C VAL A 296 -7.10 18.40 -13.60
N PRO A 297 -6.81 19.68 -13.89
CA PRO A 297 -6.75 20.17 -15.27
C PRO A 297 -5.68 19.46 -16.12
N ASP A 298 -4.64 18.94 -15.48
CA ASP A 298 -3.54 18.19 -16.07
C ASP A 298 -3.81 16.67 -16.19
N VAL A 299 -5.04 16.21 -15.90
CA VAL A 299 -5.39 14.80 -16.05
C VAL A 299 -5.35 14.40 -17.53
N PRO A 300 -4.63 13.30 -17.89
CA PRO A 300 -4.63 12.83 -19.27
C PRO A 300 -6.03 12.50 -19.76
N GLY A 301 -6.36 12.94 -20.99
CA GLY A 301 -7.67 12.73 -21.59
C GLY A 301 -8.12 11.27 -21.62
N ALA A 302 -7.19 10.35 -21.89
CA ALA A 302 -7.45 8.91 -21.87
C ALA A 302 -7.89 8.42 -20.47
N ALA A 303 -7.23 8.86 -19.39
CA ALA A 303 -7.61 8.51 -18.01
C ALA A 303 -8.98 9.11 -17.63
N ASN A 304 -9.22 10.38 -17.99
CA ASN A 304 -10.50 11.03 -17.78
C ASN A 304 -11.66 10.30 -18.49
N GLN A 305 -11.45 9.82 -19.71
CA GLN A 305 -12.45 9.04 -20.46
C GLN A 305 -12.80 7.71 -19.76
N VAL A 306 -11.83 7.01 -19.17
CA VAL A 306 -12.11 5.78 -18.40
C VAL A 306 -13.02 6.10 -17.21
N VAL A 307 -12.71 7.17 -16.46
CA VAL A 307 -13.55 7.63 -15.33
C VAL A 307 -14.97 7.94 -15.81
N GLN A 308 -15.13 8.74 -16.87
CA GLN A 308 -16.43 9.11 -17.40
C GLN A 308 -17.27 7.89 -17.84
N LYS A 309 -16.67 6.97 -18.61
CA LYS A 309 -17.34 5.74 -19.07
C LYS A 309 -17.72 4.81 -17.91
N ALA A 310 -16.89 4.71 -16.89
CA ALA A 310 -17.17 3.87 -15.73
C ALA A 310 -18.23 4.48 -14.80
N MET A 311 -18.22 5.81 -14.64
CA MET A 311 -19.15 6.55 -13.77
C MET A 311 -20.40 7.06 -14.49
N GLU A 312 -20.63 6.65 -15.74
CA GLU A 312 -21.87 7.00 -16.46
C GLU A 312 -23.09 6.57 -15.63
N PHE A 313 -24.00 7.52 -15.35
CA PHE A 313 -25.15 7.24 -14.50
C PHE A 313 -26.10 6.26 -15.16
N ASN A 314 -26.37 6.45 -16.47
CA ASN A 314 -27.18 5.50 -17.24
C ASN A 314 -26.43 4.17 -17.40
N PRO A 315 -26.94 3.05 -16.84
CA PRO A 315 -26.26 1.76 -16.87
C PRO A 315 -26.06 1.21 -18.28
N ASP A 316 -26.92 1.54 -19.24
CA ASP A 316 -26.83 1.05 -20.61
C ASP A 316 -25.73 1.77 -21.42
N LYS A 317 -25.34 2.99 -20.99
CA LYS A 317 -24.24 3.75 -21.57
C LYS A 317 -22.91 3.51 -20.81
N ARG A 318 -22.98 2.93 -19.62
CA ARG A 318 -21.82 2.61 -18.79
C ARG A 318 -21.03 1.45 -19.39
N LEU A 319 -19.77 1.26 -19.00
CA LEU A 319 -19.04 0.03 -19.29
C LEU A 319 -19.80 -1.18 -18.74
N GLN A 320 -20.04 -2.18 -19.59
CA GLN A 320 -21.00 -3.26 -19.30
C GLN A 320 -20.43 -4.35 -18.37
N SER A 321 -19.12 -4.37 -18.13
CA SER A 321 -18.49 -5.36 -17.28
C SER A 321 -17.14 -4.88 -16.74
N ALA A 322 -16.64 -5.56 -15.69
CA ALA A 322 -15.29 -5.35 -15.20
C ALA A 322 -14.23 -5.70 -16.26
N ALA A 323 -14.48 -6.69 -17.11
CA ALA A 323 -13.59 -7.00 -18.24
C ALA A 323 -13.51 -5.85 -19.26
N ALA A 324 -14.63 -5.17 -19.52
CA ALA A 324 -14.65 -3.97 -20.36
C ALA A 324 -13.88 -2.82 -19.72
N LEU A 325 -14.00 -2.64 -18.40
CA LEU A 325 -13.21 -1.65 -17.65
C LEU A 325 -11.71 -1.96 -17.70
N GLN A 326 -11.31 -3.22 -17.54
CA GLN A 326 -9.92 -3.65 -17.68
C GLN A 326 -9.36 -3.31 -19.06
N ALA A 327 -10.11 -3.61 -20.12
CA ALA A 327 -9.72 -3.31 -21.49
C ALA A 327 -9.56 -1.80 -21.73
N GLU A 328 -10.47 -0.97 -21.21
CA GLU A 328 -10.36 0.49 -21.32
C GLU A 328 -9.16 1.03 -20.53
N CYS A 329 -8.86 0.50 -19.34
CA CYS A 329 -7.65 0.88 -18.59
C CYS A 329 -6.38 0.54 -19.37
N ARG A 330 -6.31 -0.66 -19.97
CA ARG A 330 -5.16 -1.06 -20.81
C ARG A 330 -5.00 -0.14 -22.02
N LYS A 331 -6.10 0.13 -22.74
CA LYS A 331 -6.10 1.04 -23.88
C LYS A 331 -5.63 2.45 -23.48
N ALA A 332 -6.10 2.95 -22.33
CA ALA A 332 -5.67 4.25 -21.81
C ALA A 332 -4.17 4.26 -21.48
N LEU A 333 -3.63 3.19 -20.89
CA LEU A 333 -2.21 3.04 -20.64
C LEU A 333 -1.38 3.05 -21.93
N GLU A 334 -1.82 2.30 -22.95
CA GLU A 334 -1.16 2.28 -24.26
C GLU A 334 -1.12 3.67 -24.93
N ILE A 335 -2.18 4.48 -24.73
CA ILE A 335 -2.22 5.87 -25.23
C ILE A 335 -1.21 6.74 -24.46
N LEU A 336 -1.12 6.57 -23.13
CA LEU A 336 -0.17 7.30 -22.29
C LEU A 336 1.29 6.95 -22.61
N GLU A 337 1.56 5.67 -22.93
CA GLU A 337 2.88 5.18 -23.29
C GLU A 337 3.32 5.64 -24.69
N LYS A 338 2.39 5.71 -25.65
CA LYS A 338 2.70 6.11 -27.05
C LYS A 338 2.86 7.62 -27.24
N GLY A 339 2.49 8.43 -26.22
CA GLY A 339 2.43 9.88 -26.39
C GLY A 339 1.33 10.35 -27.38
N PRO A 340 1.12 11.66 -27.57
CA PRO A 340 0.15 12.16 -28.54
C PRO A 340 0.58 11.76 -29.95
N SER A 341 -0.21 10.92 -30.62
CA SER A 341 0.03 10.52 -32.01
C SER A 341 -0.16 11.72 -32.95
N GLU A 342 0.71 11.85 -33.94
CA GLU A 342 0.78 12.87 -34.99
C GLU A 342 -0.45 12.93 -35.93
N ARG A 343 -1.68 12.85 -35.45
CA ARG A 343 -2.87 12.87 -36.32
C ARG A 343 -3.83 14.03 -36.15
N ASP A 344 -3.47 15.09 -35.44
CA ASP A 344 -4.23 16.35 -35.44
C ASP A 344 -3.28 17.55 -35.56
N ASN A 345 -2.51 17.60 -36.63
CA ASN A 345 -1.72 18.77 -36.96
C ASN A 345 -2.19 19.34 -38.32
N ASP A 346 -3.30 20.10 -38.28
CA ASP A 346 -3.47 21.18 -39.24
C ASP A 346 -3.65 22.48 -38.43
N GLY A 347 -2.60 23.28 -38.44
CA GLY A 347 -2.67 24.70 -38.02
C GLY A 347 -1.90 25.10 -36.77
N SER A 348 -0.68 25.49 -37.01
CA SER A 348 0.16 26.53 -36.39
C SER A 348 1.38 26.08 -35.60
N ALA A 349 2.52 26.45 -36.18
CA ALA A 349 3.88 26.24 -35.69
C ALA A 349 4.20 27.07 -34.44
N ALA A 350 4.81 26.43 -33.42
CA ALA A 350 5.84 27.05 -32.57
C ALA A 350 6.67 25.93 -31.93
N GLY A 351 7.98 25.99 -32.13
CA GLY A 351 8.95 24.94 -31.84
C GLY A 351 9.06 24.53 -30.39
N GLY A 352 9.21 23.25 -30.16
CA GLY A 352 9.55 22.63 -28.90
C GLY A 352 10.45 21.41 -29.15
N HIS A 353 11.62 21.44 -28.59
CA HIS A 353 12.66 20.43 -28.69
C HIS A 353 12.18 19.03 -28.28
N HIS A 354 12.40 18.05 -29.14
CA HIS A 354 12.35 16.62 -28.82
C HIS A 354 13.46 16.28 -27.84
N ASP A 355 13.09 15.78 -26.65
CA ASP A 355 14.02 15.13 -25.74
C ASP A 355 14.13 13.64 -26.13
N ASP A 356 15.30 13.24 -26.61
CA ASP A 356 15.72 11.88 -27.01
C ASP A 356 15.91 10.92 -25.81
N ASP A 357 15.21 11.12 -24.68
CA ASP A 357 15.50 10.46 -23.40
C ASP A 357 14.63 9.22 -23.09
N ASP A 358 13.80 8.71 -23.99
CA ASP A 358 12.83 7.62 -23.72
C ASP A 358 13.23 6.23 -24.23
N VAL A 359 14.49 5.97 -24.55
CA VAL A 359 14.96 4.61 -24.80
C VAL A 359 15.33 3.96 -23.47
N PRO A 360 14.73 2.81 -23.10
CA PRO A 360 15.12 2.07 -21.90
C PRO A 360 16.57 1.57 -22.07
N THR A 361 17.49 2.22 -21.40
CA THR A 361 18.90 1.78 -21.34
C THR A 361 19.14 1.18 -19.97
N ASN A 362 19.64 -0.05 -19.91
CA ASN A 362 20.03 -0.75 -18.65
C ASN A 362 21.37 -0.21 -18.09
N GLU A 363 21.61 1.09 -18.19
CA GLU A 363 22.86 1.72 -17.76
C GLU A 363 23.12 1.56 -16.26
N GLY A 364 22.07 1.42 -15.46
CA GLY A 364 22.11 1.26 -14.01
C GLY A 364 22.23 -0.18 -13.50
N GLU A 365 22.22 -1.17 -14.41
CA GLU A 365 22.29 -2.58 -14.03
C GLU A 365 23.60 -2.89 -13.28
N GLY A 366 23.46 -3.52 -12.11
CA GLY A 366 24.57 -3.82 -11.20
C GLY A 366 24.99 -2.67 -10.29
N TYR A 367 24.28 -1.52 -10.29
CA TYR A 367 24.53 -0.42 -9.35
C TYR A 367 23.38 -0.23 -8.35
N VAL A 368 23.75 0.06 -7.10
CA VAL A 368 22.82 0.39 -6.00
C VAL A 368 22.94 1.87 -5.67
N VAL A 369 21.84 2.59 -5.74
CA VAL A 369 21.74 4.01 -5.38
C VAL A 369 20.93 4.15 -4.10
N MET A 370 21.48 4.80 -3.08
CA MET A 370 20.75 5.15 -1.86
C MET A 370 20.20 6.57 -1.99
N LEU A 371 18.91 6.75 -1.85
CA LEU A 371 18.23 8.04 -1.88
C LEU A 371 17.83 8.46 -0.48
N VAL A 372 18.43 9.54 0.02
CA VAL A 372 18.15 10.16 1.32
C VAL A 372 17.32 11.41 1.09
N GLU A 373 16.00 11.28 1.25
CA GLU A 373 15.04 12.35 0.99
C GLU A 373 13.80 12.15 1.89
N SER A 374 13.27 13.20 2.49
CA SER A 374 12.06 13.14 3.31
C SER A 374 10.76 13.30 2.51
N LYS A 375 10.84 14.03 1.39
CA LYS A 375 9.68 14.37 0.56
C LYS A 375 9.26 13.19 -0.32
N ALA A 376 8.15 12.54 0.03
CA ALA A 376 7.67 11.31 -0.62
C ALA A 376 7.49 11.46 -2.14
N ASN A 377 7.00 12.61 -2.63
CA ASN A 377 6.84 12.86 -4.06
C ASN A 377 8.18 12.86 -4.82
N LEU A 378 9.20 13.48 -4.23
CA LEU A 378 10.53 13.53 -4.84
C LEU A 378 11.24 12.17 -4.75
N GLN A 379 11.09 11.44 -3.62
CA GLN A 379 11.56 10.06 -3.47
C GLN A 379 11.03 9.16 -4.59
N ASN A 380 9.71 9.18 -4.79
CA ASN A 380 9.05 8.33 -5.79
C ASN A 380 9.47 8.71 -7.22
N ALA A 381 9.47 10.01 -7.54
CA ALA A 381 9.85 10.49 -8.86
C ALA A 381 11.29 10.10 -9.23
N ILE A 382 12.23 10.20 -8.30
CA ILE A 382 13.65 9.82 -8.54
C ILE A 382 13.76 8.29 -8.60
N ARG A 383 13.17 7.58 -7.65
CA ARG A 383 13.20 6.10 -7.59
C ARG A 383 12.68 5.47 -8.87
N ASP A 384 11.50 5.88 -9.32
CA ASP A 384 10.81 5.22 -10.45
C ASP A 384 11.59 5.44 -11.74
N ARG A 385 12.18 6.63 -11.93
CA ARG A 385 13.03 6.94 -13.07
C ARG A 385 14.38 6.21 -13.07
N LEU A 386 14.98 6.03 -11.89
CA LEU A 386 16.23 5.27 -11.76
C LEU A 386 15.99 3.77 -11.94
N LYS A 387 14.90 3.23 -11.39
CA LYS A 387 14.51 1.83 -11.58
C LYS A 387 14.22 1.49 -13.04
N ALA A 388 13.55 2.38 -13.77
CA ALA A 388 13.30 2.21 -15.21
C ALA A 388 14.60 2.09 -16.05
N ARG A 389 15.74 2.46 -15.48
CA ARG A 389 17.07 2.39 -16.11
C ARG A 389 18.00 1.34 -15.52
N GLY A 390 17.42 0.40 -14.72
CA GLY A 390 18.13 -0.74 -14.15
C GLY A 390 18.84 -0.48 -12.81
N TYR A 391 18.79 0.73 -12.25
CA TYR A 391 19.35 1.01 -10.92
C TYR A 391 18.51 0.36 -9.82
N ARG A 392 19.16 -0.25 -8.84
CA ARG A 392 18.55 -0.61 -7.57
C ARG A 392 18.52 0.62 -6.67
N VAL A 393 17.35 0.98 -6.11
CA VAL A 393 17.20 2.19 -5.29
C VAL A 393 16.79 1.82 -3.87
N LEU A 394 17.61 2.21 -2.89
CA LEU A 394 17.33 2.14 -1.46
C LEU A 394 16.86 3.51 -0.99
N ILE A 395 15.73 3.59 -0.26
CA ILE A 395 15.20 4.86 0.24
C ILE A 395 15.40 4.94 1.74
N ILE A 396 15.95 6.06 2.20
CA ILE A 396 16.11 6.41 3.62
C ILE A 396 15.63 7.84 3.80
N GLN A 397 14.96 8.13 4.93
CA GLN A 397 14.44 9.47 5.21
C GLN A 397 15.35 10.29 6.12
N ASP A 398 16.26 9.65 6.81
CA ASP A 398 17.14 10.27 7.81
C ASP A 398 18.61 10.16 7.39
N PRO A 399 19.34 11.30 7.26
CA PRO A 399 20.75 11.31 6.85
C PRO A 399 21.67 10.57 7.84
N GLY A 400 21.41 10.64 9.14
CA GLY A 400 22.20 9.95 10.16
C GLY A 400 22.07 8.42 10.07
N ARG A 401 20.86 7.92 9.76
CA ARG A 401 20.63 6.49 9.48
C ARG A 401 21.30 6.04 8.18
N ALA A 402 21.41 6.92 7.20
CA ALA A 402 22.13 6.61 5.98
C ALA A 402 23.63 6.42 6.26
N LEU A 403 24.24 7.32 7.03
CA LEU A 403 25.64 7.23 7.47
C LEU A 403 25.90 5.94 8.26
N ALA A 404 25.04 5.62 9.23
CA ALA A 404 25.18 4.45 10.10
C ALA A 404 25.15 3.10 9.35
N ARG A 405 24.70 3.07 8.09
CA ARG A 405 24.72 1.86 7.26
C ARG A 405 26.05 1.59 6.57
N PHE A 406 26.98 2.54 6.55
CA PHE A 406 28.30 2.38 5.99
C PHE A 406 29.29 1.99 7.09
N ASN A 407 29.17 0.73 7.55
CA ASN A 407 30.08 0.17 8.55
C ASN A 407 31.40 -0.22 7.88
N PRO A 408 32.58 0.12 8.48
CA PRO A 408 33.89 -0.25 7.95
C PRO A 408 34.15 -1.75 7.75
N LEU A 409 33.38 -2.60 8.45
CA LEU A 409 33.52 -4.06 8.41
C LEU A 409 32.67 -4.75 7.35
N ASP A 410 31.76 -4.03 6.72
CA ASP A 410 30.80 -4.56 5.75
C ASP A 410 31.00 -3.98 4.36
N ASP A 411 30.58 -4.73 3.35
CA ASP A 411 30.53 -4.17 1.99
C ASP A 411 29.57 -2.97 1.95
N PRO A 412 29.91 -1.87 1.26
CA PRO A 412 29.09 -0.68 1.21
C PRO A 412 27.70 -0.99 0.66
N PRO A 413 26.61 -0.60 1.34
CA PRO A 413 25.22 -0.95 0.95
C PRO A 413 24.78 -0.28 -0.35
N ALA A 414 25.50 0.78 -0.79
CA ALA A 414 25.21 1.50 -2.03
C ALA A 414 26.50 2.01 -2.69
N ASP A 415 26.44 2.14 -4.00
CA ASP A 415 27.55 2.65 -4.84
C ASP A 415 27.53 4.17 -4.95
N CYS A 416 26.31 4.76 -4.79
CA CYS A 416 26.10 6.21 -4.75
C CYS A 416 25.02 6.56 -3.74
N VAL A 417 25.17 7.69 -3.04
CA VAL A 417 24.15 8.25 -2.14
C VAL A 417 23.69 9.60 -2.68
N ILE A 418 22.38 9.77 -2.84
CA ILE A 418 21.74 11.03 -3.26
C ILE A 418 21.11 11.66 -2.02
N PHE A 419 21.52 12.87 -1.66
CA PHE A 419 20.99 13.62 -0.53
C PHE A 419 20.10 14.77 -1.03
N GLY A 420 18.84 14.82 -0.58
CA GLY A 420 17.90 15.90 -0.86
C GLY A 420 17.90 16.96 0.24
N CYS A 421 18.23 18.20 -0.11
CA CYS A 421 18.25 19.33 0.83
C CYS A 421 16.94 20.11 0.92
N ALA A 422 15.92 19.77 0.14
CA ALA A 422 14.68 20.55 0.08
C ALA A 422 14.02 20.72 1.47
N GLU A 423 13.93 19.64 2.24
CA GLU A 423 13.39 19.64 3.61
C GLU A 423 14.44 19.26 4.66
N LEU A 424 15.42 18.43 4.30
CA LEU A 424 16.46 17.99 5.22
C LEU A 424 17.53 19.07 5.47
N GLY A 425 17.58 20.11 4.62
CA GLY A 425 18.38 21.31 4.84
C GLY A 425 19.86 21.01 5.13
N THR A 426 20.35 21.56 6.24
CA THR A 426 21.75 21.43 6.69
C THR A 426 22.12 20.00 7.09
N LEU A 427 21.17 19.17 7.57
CA LEU A 427 21.44 17.78 7.93
C LEU A 427 21.88 16.95 6.72
N ALA A 428 21.27 17.18 5.55
CA ALA A 428 21.68 16.53 4.30
C ALA A 428 23.05 17.01 3.81
N LEU A 429 23.33 18.31 3.99
CA LEU A 429 24.64 18.89 3.67
C LEU A 429 25.74 18.32 4.57
N GLU A 430 25.50 18.30 5.88
CA GLU A 430 26.45 17.75 6.86
C GLU A 430 26.79 16.28 6.55
N ALA A 431 25.76 15.46 6.29
CA ALA A 431 25.96 14.08 5.90
C ALA A 431 26.75 13.96 4.59
N HIS A 432 26.43 14.73 3.56
CA HIS A 432 27.17 14.78 2.29
C HIS A 432 28.65 15.13 2.52
N ASN A 433 28.94 16.14 3.32
CA ASN A 433 30.28 16.58 3.65
C ASN A 433 31.04 15.54 4.53
N GLN A 434 30.31 14.88 5.45
CA GLN A 434 30.88 13.80 6.27
C GLN A 434 31.33 12.61 5.42
N PHE A 435 30.56 12.22 4.39
CA PHE A 435 30.97 11.19 3.43
C PHE A 435 32.29 11.52 2.72
N ALA A 436 32.61 12.80 2.56
CA ALA A 436 33.87 13.22 1.93
C ALA A 436 35.07 13.19 2.88
N ASN A 437 34.83 13.41 4.19
CA ASN A 437 35.89 13.55 5.21
C ASN A 437 36.25 12.24 5.91
N ASP A 438 35.33 11.24 5.89
CA ASP A 438 35.54 9.96 6.54
C ASP A 438 36.30 8.99 5.62
N GLU A 439 37.35 8.33 6.16
CA GLU A 439 38.20 7.41 5.42
C GLU A 439 37.46 6.24 4.77
N HIS A 440 36.39 5.76 5.40
CA HIS A 440 35.64 4.60 4.93
C HIS A 440 34.62 4.96 3.85
N THR A 441 34.10 6.19 3.87
CA THR A 441 33.06 6.64 2.93
C THR A 441 33.57 7.61 1.85
N ARG A 442 34.79 8.11 1.93
CA ARG A 442 35.33 9.06 0.95
C ARG A 442 35.31 8.57 -0.51
N ASN A 443 35.37 7.25 -0.71
CA ASN A 443 35.31 6.62 -2.03
C ASN A 443 33.89 6.34 -2.51
N ILE A 444 32.87 6.50 -1.64
CA ILE A 444 31.46 6.36 -2.01
C ILE A 444 31.02 7.63 -2.72
N ALA A 445 30.40 7.48 -3.89
CA ALA A 445 29.91 8.62 -4.63
C ALA A 445 28.73 9.29 -3.92
N THR A 446 28.67 10.64 -3.93
CA THR A 446 27.50 11.36 -3.42
C THR A 446 27.01 12.45 -4.36
N ILE A 447 25.69 12.63 -4.44
CA ILE A 447 25.03 13.69 -5.19
C ILE A 447 24.15 14.47 -4.22
N LEU A 448 24.35 15.80 -4.16
CA LEU A 448 23.54 16.69 -3.34
C LEU A 448 22.50 17.40 -4.21
N LEU A 449 21.22 17.32 -3.83
CA LEU A 449 20.11 18.02 -4.50
C LEU A 449 19.75 19.26 -3.68
N ALA A 450 19.98 20.47 -4.20
CA ALA A 450 19.71 21.71 -3.50
C ALA A 450 18.83 22.66 -4.32
N ASP A 451 17.93 23.40 -3.66
CA ASP A 451 17.20 24.49 -4.30
C ASP A 451 18.17 25.66 -4.59
N ARG A 452 17.99 26.34 -5.72
CA ARG A 452 18.77 27.54 -6.07
C ARG A 452 18.71 28.64 -5.02
N LYS A 453 17.65 28.67 -4.21
CA LYS A 453 17.48 29.60 -3.09
C LYS A 453 18.34 29.26 -1.86
N GLN A 454 18.90 28.06 -1.79
CA GLN A 454 19.71 27.59 -0.66
C GLN A 454 21.20 27.96 -0.88
N ALA A 455 21.50 29.25 -1.08
CA ALA A 455 22.84 29.73 -1.42
C ALA A 455 23.92 29.29 -0.43
N ARG A 456 23.62 29.22 0.87
CA ARG A 456 24.53 28.76 1.91
C ARG A 456 24.89 27.27 1.71
N ILE A 457 23.92 26.40 1.48
CA ILE A 457 24.14 24.97 1.24
C ILE A 457 25.01 24.78 -0.01
N ILE A 458 24.74 25.58 -1.04
CA ILE A 458 25.49 25.53 -2.31
C ILE A 458 26.97 25.94 -2.11
N SER A 459 27.24 26.91 -1.24
CA SER A 459 28.62 27.38 -0.99
C SER A 459 29.41 26.48 -0.04
N GLU A 460 28.76 25.80 0.90
CA GLU A 460 29.37 24.96 1.93
C GLU A 460 29.50 23.47 1.49
N ALA A 461 28.86 23.07 0.37
CA ALA A 461 28.90 21.71 -0.14
C ALA A 461 30.29 21.36 -0.68
N GLN A 462 30.87 20.24 -0.21
CA GLN A 462 32.13 19.72 -0.72
C GLN A 462 31.97 19.18 -2.15
N ARG A 463 32.94 19.52 -2.98
CA ARG A 463 32.98 19.10 -4.39
C ARG A 463 34.23 18.25 -4.63
N GLY A 464 34.18 17.35 -5.63
CA GLY A 464 35.30 16.46 -5.97
C GLY A 464 34.92 15.51 -7.10
N GLU A 465 35.83 14.60 -7.44
CA GLU A 465 35.58 13.62 -8.50
C GLU A 465 34.35 12.73 -8.21
N ASN A 466 34.17 12.33 -6.96
CA ASN A 466 33.03 11.50 -6.51
C ASN A 466 31.89 12.33 -5.92
N ARG A 467 31.89 13.66 -6.07
CA ARG A 467 30.93 14.60 -5.45
C ARG A 467 30.31 15.47 -6.50
N ARG A 468 28.99 15.46 -6.57
CA ARG A 468 28.22 16.30 -7.49
C ARG A 468 27.12 17.02 -6.74
N MET A 469 26.74 18.15 -7.28
CA MET A 469 25.59 18.91 -6.81
C MET A 469 24.69 19.24 -7.99
N LEU A 470 23.39 19.04 -7.82
CA LEU A 470 22.37 19.34 -8.81
C LEU A 470 21.34 20.30 -8.24
N ALA A 471 20.87 21.22 -9.07
CA ALA A 471 19.87 22.20 -8.68
C ALA A 471 18.43 21.65 -8.83
N LEU A 472 17.56 22.01 -7.92
CA LEU A 472 16.12 21.79 -8.07
C LEU A 472 15.47 22.98 -8.83
N PRO A 473 14.46 22.77 -9.70
CA PRO A 473 13.83 21.50 -10.03
C PRO A 473 14.75 20.57 -10.84
N LEU A 474 14.77 19.27 -10.47
CA LEU A 474 15.70 18.29 -11.01
C LEU A 474 15.28 17.86 -12.42
N LYS A 475 16.18 18.00 -13.40
CA LYS A 475 16.01 17.39 -14.72
C LYS A 475 16.61 15.99 -14.71
N VAL A 476 15.86 15.02 -15.25
CA VAL A 476 16.28 13.60 -15.31
C VAL A 476 17.61 13.43 -16.01
N ARG A 477 17.81 14.15 -17.12
CA ARG A 477 19.05 14.14 -17.89
C ARG A 477 20.27 14.57 -17.07
N GLU A 478 20.11 15.59 -16.20
CA GLU A 478 21.19 16.08 -15.34
C GLU A 478 21.54 15.05 -14.26
N LEU A 479 20.51 14.40 -13.63
CA LEU A 479 20.72 13.33 -12.64
C LEU A 479 21.43 12.12 -13.28
N ARG A 480 20.98 11.71 -14.47
CA ARG A 480 21.57 10.61 -15.21
C ARG A 480 23.05 10.89 -15.54
N ALA A 481 23.34 12.05 -16.12
CA ALA A 481 24.71 12.44 -16.43
C ALA A 481 25.62 12.46 -15.21
N ALA A 482 25.13 12.98 -14.07
CA ALA A 482 25.86 12.99 -12.82
C ALA A 482 26.11 11.58 -12.28
N LEU A 483 25.10 10.68 -12.30
CA LEU A 483 25.27 9.28 -11.88
C LEU A 483 26.29 8.55 -12.76
N MET A 484 26.21 8.68 -14.07
CA MET A 484 27.17 8.05 -14.97
C MET A 484 28.62 8.57 -14.72
N GLN A 485 28.78 9.85 -14.44
CA GLN A 485 30.09 10.42 -14.11
C GLN A 485 30.67 9.90 -12.79
N VAL A 486 29.85 9.88 -11.71
CA VAL A 486 30.34 9.47 -10.37
C VAL A 486 30.45 7.95 -10.22
N LEU A 487 29.81 7.17 -11.08
CA LEU A 487 29.89 5.71 -11.11
C LEU A 487 30.91 5.20 -12.17
N ALA A 488 31.47 6.10 -12.97
CA ALA A 488 32.50 5.73 -13.97
C ALA A 488 33.69 5.05 -13.26
N GLY A 489 34.05 3.84 -13.74
CA GLY A 489 35.16 3.06 -13.18
C GLY A 489 34.83 2.21 -11.95
N LYS A 490 33.61 2.26 -11.41
CA LYS A 490 33.16 1.33 -10.34
C LYS A 490 32.78 -0.03 -10.91
N GLN A 491 33.12 -1.10 -10.21
CA GLN A 491 32.73 -2.46 -10.58
C GLN A 491 31.22 -2.65 -10.37
N ARG A 492 30.55 -3.25 -11.36
CA ARG A 492 29.16 -3.63 -11.27
C ARG A 492 29.02 -4.86 -10.38
N ARG A 493 28.02 -4.86 -9.53
CA ARG A 493 27.70 -6.01 -8.66
C ARG A 493 27.12 -7.15 -9.48
N PRO A 494 27.49 -8.42 -9.23
CA PRO A 494 26.90 -9.55 -9.94
C PRO A 494 25.41 -9.67 -9.62
N PRO A 495 24.58 -10.13 -10.57
CA PRO A 495 23.16 -10.36 -10.35
C PRO A 495 22.98 -11.42 -9.24
N GLY A 496 22.24 -11.08 -8.18
CA GLY A 496 21.90 -12.00 -7.09
C GLY A 496 22.65 -11.86 -5.76
N THR A 497 23.66 -11.00 -5.65
CA THR A 497 24.30 -10.64 -4.38
C THR A 497 23.51 -9.52 -3.68
N TYR A 498 22.55 -9.92 -2.81
CA TYR A 498 21.68 -8.93 -2.11
C TYR A 498 21.50 -9.32 -0.64
#